data_7d8686008eb78592cfd2b5cb190c8497
#
_entry.id   7d8686008eb78592cfd2b5cb190c8497
#
_cell.length_a   1.000
_cell.length_b   1.000
_cell.length_c   1.000
_cell.angle_alpha   90.00
_cell.angle_beta   90.00
_cell.angle_gamma   90.00
#
_symmetry.space_group_name_H-M   'P 1'
#
loop_
_entity.id
_entity.type
_entity.pdbx_description
1 polymer ?
#
loop_
_entity_poly.entity_id
_entity_poly.type
_entity_poly.pdbx_seq_one_letter_code
_entity_poly.pdbx_strand_id
1 'polypeptide(L)'
;AYANGAEGIAVTYLAKEILSEQGYRTELLNADIAPIFTSLARGKTDVFMDSWMPVTHADYFQKYDGKLEILGQIYDSARIGLVVPEYVPIHTIEELGAHTRRFSGEIVGIDAGTGIMKCTEKAIPEYGLDYRLMISSGPAMTALLKKAIDKKEWIVVTGWTPHWMFDRFRLRVLEDSRNVYGEAEQIHSIARKGFSKEHPFAAALLGNIHLSDTEISSLMRAIEETSGTETRAVRQWMDGHRDLVDSWIPEKEEYSR
;
A
#
# COMPACT_ATOMS: atom_id res chain seq x y z
N ALA A 1 6.51 10.69 4.86
CA ALA A 1 5.38 10.92 3.93
C ALA A 1 4.56 9.64 3.75
N TYR A 2 3.35 9.76 3.25
CA TYR A 2 2.48 8.61 2.93
C TYR A 2 1.50 8.96 1.79
N ALA A 3 1.09 7.93 1.04
CA ALA A 3 0.02 8.01 0.05
C ALA A 3 -1.31 7.46 0.61
N ASN A 4 -2.37 7.50 -0.20
CA ASN A 4 -3.72 7.11 0.24
C ASN A 4 -3.99 5.59 0.16
N GLY A 5 -2.98 4.74 0.16
CA GLY A 5 -3.12 3.29 0.33
C GLY A 5 -3.46 2.92 1.76
N ALA A 6 -4.37 1.94 1.95
CA ALA A 6 -4.82 1.54 3.29
C ALA A 6 -3.67 1.00 4.16
N GLU A 7 -2.81 0.18 3.56
CA GLU A 7 -1.60 -0.35 4.20
C GLU A 7 -0.58 0.74 4.48
N GLY A 8 -0.37 1.65 3.53
CA GLY A 8 0.57 2.77 3.66
C GLY A 8 0.18 3.72 4.78
N ILE A 9 -1.11 4.02 4.92
CA ILE A 9 -1.67 4.77 6.05
C ILE A 9 -1.39 4.01 7.35
N ALA A 10 -1.73 2.72 7.39
CA ALA A 10 -1.62 1.89 8.61
C ALA A 10 -0.18 1.81 9.12
N VAL A 11 0.79 1.46 8.27
CA VAL A 11 2.19 1.32 8.67
C VAL A 11 2.85 2.67 8.97
N THR A 12 2.42 3.75 8.30
CA THR A 12 2.94 5.10 8.58
C THR A 12 2.50 5.61 9.94
N TYR A 13 1.22 5.45 10.29
CA TYR A 13 0.72 5.85 11.61
C TYR A 13 1.30 4.95 12.71
N LEU A 14 1.49 3.65 12.46
CA LEU A 14 2.17 2.74 13.37
C LEU A 14 3.60 3.22 13.65
N ALA A 15 4.39 3.46 12.62
CA ALA A 15 5.75 3.98 12.75
C ALA A 15 5.81 5.31 13.52
N LYS A 16 4.88 6.23 13.21
CA LYS A 16 4.76 7.51 13.92
C LYS A 16 4.51 7.33 15.41
N GLU A 17 3.57 6.49 15.80
CA GLU A 17 3.23 6.30 17.22
C GLU A 17 4.36 5.60 17.98
N ILE A 18 5.02 4.60 17.38
CA ILE A 18 6.20 3.97 17.99
C ILE A 18 7.34 4.97 18.17
N LEU A 19 7.64 5.77 17.15
CA LEU A 19 8.66 6.82 17.24
C LEU A 19 8.31 7.87 18.31
N SER A 20 7.02 8.22 18.44
CA SER A 20 6.54 9.14 19.48
C SER A 20 6.78 8.60 20.88
N GLU A 21 6.54 7.31 21.13
CA GLU A 21 6.85 6.65 22.41
C GLU A 21 8.36 6.67 22.72
N GLN A 22 9.21 6.70 21.68
CA GLN A 22 10.66 6.81 21.83
C GLN A 22 11.16 8.26 21.94
N GLY A 23 10.25 9.25 21.99
CA GLY A 23 10.57 10.67 22.17
C GLY A 23 10.85 11.44 20.88
N TYR A 24 10.62 10.83 19.72
CA TYR A 24 10.74 11.54 18.43
C TYR A 24 9.49 12.40 18.15
N ARG A 25 9.71 13.58 17.63
CA ARG A 25 8.66 14.41 17.04
C ARG A 25 8.62 14.17 15.54
N THR A 26 7.47 13.70 15.04
CA THR A 26 7.28 13.38 13.63
C THR A 26 6.18 14.23 13.02
N GLU A 27 6.35 14.61 11.76
CA GLU A 27 5.33 15.27 10.93
C GLU A 27 4.91 14.35 9.79
N LEU A 28 3.61 14.24 9.57
CA LEU A 28 3.06 13.44 8.47
C LEU A 28 2.74 14.33 7.28
N LEU A 29 3.20 13.92 6.10
CA LEU A 29 2.91 14.56 4.83
C LEU A 29 2.16 13.59 3.94
N ASN A 30 0.89 13.89 3.63
CA ASN A 30 0.13 13.16 2.63
C ASN A 30 0.42 13.72 1.24
N ALA A 31 0.78 12.87 0.30
CA ALA A 31 1.06 13.25 -1.08
C ALA A 31 0.94 12.02 -2.02
N ASP A 32 0.90 12.27 -3.32
CA ASP A 32 0.98 11.21 -4.33
C ASP A 32 2.38 10.58 -4.38
N ILE A 33 2.48 9.37 -4.91
CA ILE A 33 3.73 8.57 -4.97
C ILE A 33 4.89 9.33 -5.62
N ALA A 34 4.67 9.95 -6.78
CA ALA A 34 5.75 10.63 -7.51
C ALA A 34 6.33 11.84 -6.73
N PRO A 35 5.52 12.74 -6.14
CA PRO A 35 5.98 13.76 -5.19
C PRO A 35 6.72 13.19 -3.98
N ILE A 36 6.28 12.06 -3.38
CA ILE A 36 6.95 11.43 -2.24
C ILE A 36 8.39 11.05 -2.62
N PHE A 37 8.58 10.28 -3.69
CA PHE A 37 9.93 9.88 -4.14
C PHE A 37 10.80 11.07 -4.51
N THR A 38 10.23 12.09 -5.15
CA THR A 38 10.94 13.33 -5.46
C THR A 38 11.40 14.06 -4.19
N SER A 39 10.56 14.12 -3.18
CA SER A 39 10.83 14.79 -1.89
C SER A 39 11.92 14.05 -1.11
N LEU A 40 11.86 12.73 -1.05
CA LEU A 40 12.91 11.87 -0.46
C LEU A 40 14.26 12.12 -1.16
N ALA A 41 14.28 12.01 -2.49
CA ALA A 41 15.52 12.18 -3.28
C ALA A 41 16.15 13.57 -3.14
N ARG A 42 15.34 14.58 -2.80
CA ARG A 42 15.80 15.96 -2.52
C ARG A 42 16.12 16.21 -1.04
N GLY A 43 15.96 15.24 -0.17
CA GLY A 43 16.18 15.37 1.27
C GLY A 43 15.17 16.28 1.98
N LYS A 44 13.97 16.46 1.43
CA LYS A 44 12.88 17.26 2.03
C LYS A 44 11.91 16.43 2.86
N THR A 45 11.91 15.14 2.68
CA THR A 45 11.19 14.15 3.45
C THR A 45 12.18 13.10 3.90
N ASP A 46 12.07 12.61 5.11
CA ASP A 46 13.02 11.66 5.68
C ASP A 46 12.69 10.21 5.30
N VAL A 47 11.42 9.79 5.43
CA VAL A 47 11.01 8.38 5.38
C VAL A 47 9.70 8.19 4.62
N PHE A 48 9.58 7.05 3.94
CA PHE A 48 8.36 6.52 3.36
C PHE A 48 8.25 5.02 3.71
N MET A 49 7.12 4.63 4.30
CA MET A 49 6.93 3.29 4.89
C MET A 49 6.20 2.31 3.96
N ASP A 50 6.02 2.64 2.68
CA ASP A 50 5.16 1.86 1.79
C ASP A 50 5.75 1.79 0.38
N SER A 51 7.02 1.38 0.30
CA SER A 51 7.71 1.22 -0.98
C SER A 51 7.62 -0.21 -1.49
N TRP A 52 6.92 -0.41 -2.61
CA TRP A 52 6.68 -1.70 -3.23
C TRP A 52 7.77 -2.05 -4.24
N MET A 53 8.40 -3.20 -4.06
CA MET A 53 9.51 -3.69 -4.88
C MET A 53 9.34 -5.19 -5.16
N PRO A 54 9.76 -5.70 -6.34
CA PRO A 54 10.63 -5.04 -7.32
C PRO A 54 9.91 -4.40 -8.52
N VAL A 55 8.59 -4.36 -8.59
CA VAL A 55 7.85 -3.98 -9.82
C VAL A 55 7.20 -2.60 -9.69
N THR A 56 6.33 -2.43 -8.69
CA THR A 56 5.43 -1.27 -8.59
C THR A 56 6.17 0.06 -8.52
N HIS A 57 7.25 0.15 -7.74
CA HIS A 57 8.04 1.37 -7.58
C HIS A 57 9.44 1.32 -8.21
N ALA A 58 9.74 0.29 -9.03
CA ALA A 58 11.05 0.11 -9.67
C ALA A 58 11.53 1.34 -10.45
N ASP A 59 10.65 1.97 -11.21
CA ASP A 59 10.96 3.17 -12.01
C ASP A 59 11.49 4.33 -11.15
N TYR A 60 10.95 4.48 -9.92
CA TYR A 60 11.39 5.52 -9.01
C TYR A 60 12.78 5.22 -8.42
N PHE A 61 13.05 3.95 -8.09
CA PHE A 61 14.39 3.54 -7.64
C PHE A 61 15.44 3.76 -8.73
N GLN A 62 15.12 3.41 -9.96
CA GLN A 62 16.01 3.66 -11.10
C GLN A 62 16.24 5.16 -11.32
N LYS A 63 15.17 5.97 -11.28
CA LYS A 63 15.23 7.43 -11.47
C LYS A 63 16.06 8.13 -10.40
N TYR A 64 15.98 7.64 -9.15
CA TYR A 64 16.64 8.25 -7.99
C TYR A 64 17.76 7.38 -7.43
N ASP A 65 18.45 6.64 -8.29
CA ASP A 65 19.57 5.78 -7.91
C ASP A 65 20.58 6.51 -7.03
N GLY A 66 20.99 5.85 -5.96
CA GLY A 66 21.93 6.40 -4.96
C GLY A 66 21.41 7.58 -4.14
N LYS A 67 20.11 7.92 -4.21
CA LYS A 67 19.46 8.97 -3.41
C LYS A 67 18.56 8.44 -2.30
N LEU A 68 18.30 7.15 -2.31
CA LEU A 68 17.41 6.45 -1.38
C LEU A 68 18.16 5.37 -0.61
N GLU A 69 17.70 5.08 0.60
CA GLU A 69 18.17 3.97 1.44
C GLU A 69 16.98 3.05 1.74
N ILE A 70 17.17 1.73 1.63
CA ILE A 70 16.21 0.75 2.14
C ILE A 70 16.54 0.53 3.61
N LEU A 71 15.58 0.73 4.51
CA LEU A 71 15.76 0.51 5.94
C LEU A 71 15.44 -0.93 6.33
N GLY A 72 14.31 -1.47 5.83
CA GLY A 72 13.89 -2.84 6.11
C GLY A 72 12.67 -3.26 5.30
N GLN A 73 12.26 -4.50 5.50
CA GLN A 73 11.09 -5.10 4.84
C GLN A 73 9.93 -5.16 5.82
N ILE A 74 8.83 -4.52 5.46
CA ILE A 74 7.61 -4.44 6.30
C ILE A 74 6.69 -5.63 6.06
N TYR A 75 6.56 -6.07 4.79
CA TYR A 75 5.65 -7.13 4.38
C TYR A 75 6.17 -7.83 3.14
N ASP A 76 5.94 -9.13 3.00
CA ASP A 76 6.64 -9.96 1.99
C ASP A 76 5.76 -10.61 0.91
N SER A 77 4.45 -10.44 0.96
CA SER A 77 3.53 -11.12 0.04
C SER A 77 2.54 -10.19 -0.66
N ALA A 78 2.98 -8.95 -0.93
CA ALA A 78 2.15 -7.93 -1.55
C ALA A 78 1.85 -8.27 -3.03
N ARG A 79 0.61 -8.07 -3.45
CA ARG A 79 0.18 -8.29 -4.84
C ARG A 79 -0.73 -7.18 -5.31
N ILE A 80 -0.64 -6.85 -6.58
CA ILE A 80 -1.54 -5.94 -7.28
C ILE A 80 -2.27 -6.69 -8.40
N GLY A 81 -3.45 -6.21 -8.79
CA GLY A 81 -4.21 -6.83 -9.87
C GLY A 81 -5.58 -6.20 -10.10
N LEU A 82 -6.40 -6.86 -10.90
CA LEU A 82 -7.80 -6.53 -11.08
C LEU A 82 -8.68 -7.40 -10.19
N VAL A 83 -9.68 -6.80 -9.59
CA VAL A 83 -10.53 -7.42 -8.59
C VAL A 83 -12.00 -7.26 -8.97
N VAL A 84 -12.77 -8.34 -8.81
CA VAL A 84 -14.22 -8.34 -9.00
C VAL A 84 -14.90 -8.91 -7.75
N PRO A 85 -16.17 -8.57 -7.48
CA PRO A 85 -16.96 -9.29 -6.49
C PRO A 85 -17.11 -10.78 -6.84
N GLU A 86 -17.10 -11.67 -5.84
CA GLU A 86 -17.13 -13.13 -6.05
C GLU A 86 -18.37 -13.61 -6.81
N TYR A 87 -19.50 -12.85 -6.74
CA TYR A 87 -20.71 -13.18 -7.49
C TYR A 87 -20.59 -12.91 -9.00
N VAL A 88 -19.54 -12.24 -9.46
CA VAL A 88 -19.24 -12.05 -10.88
C VAL A 88 -18.54 -13.32 -11.38
N PRO A 89 -19.12 -14.06 -12.34
CA PRO A 89 -18.67 -15.40 -12.72
C PRO A 89 -17.52 -15.38 -13.74
N ILE A 90 -16.50 -14.55 -13.51
CA ILE A 90 -15.25 -14.54 -14.28
C ILE A 90 -14.05 -14.78 -13.37
N HIS A 91 -13.00 -15.35 -13.90
CA HIS A 91 -11.81 -15.76 -13.14
C HIS A 91 -10.52 -15.18 -13.67
N THR A 92 -10.48 -14.80 -14.94
CA THR A 92 -9.27 -14.30 -15.62
C THR A 92 -9.50 -12.91 -16.22
N ILE A 93 -8.41 -12.21 -16.47
CA ILE A 93 -8.45 -10.86 -17.09
C ILE A 93 -8.99 -10.94 -18.53
N GLU A 94 -8.67 -12.01 -19.25
CA GLU A 94 -9.17 -12.23 -20.63
C GLU A 94 -10.69 -12.24 -20.70
N GLU A 95 -11.35 -12.82 -19.70
CA GLU A 95 -12.81 -12.95 -19.69
C GLU A 95 -13.53 -11.59 -19.63
N LEU A 96 -12.85 -10.53 -19.19
CA LEU A 96 -13.38 -9.15 -19.21
C LEU A 96 -13.79 -8.75 -20.63
N GLY A 97 -13.03 -9.15 -21.66
CA GLY A 97 -13.30 -8.80 -23.06
C GLY A 97 -14.68 -9.21 -23.55
N ALA A 98 -15.20 -10.35 -23.09
CA ALA A 98 -16.54 -10.83 -23.44
C ALA A 98 -17.68 -10.11 -22.70
N HIS A 99 -17.36 -9.32 -21.69
CA HIS A 99 -18.34 -8.75 -20.76
C HIS A 99 -18.28 -7.22 -20.64
N THR A 100 -17.65 -6.51 -21.57
CA THR A 100 -17.42 -5.06 -21.54
C THR A 100 -18.69 -4.28 -21.17
N ARG A 101 -19.84 -4.62 -21.77
CA ARG A 101 -21.10 -3.91 -21.49
C ARG A 101 -21.59 -4.09 -20.06
N ARG A 102 -21.34 -5.25 -19.42
CA ARG A 102 -21.76 -5.50 -18.04
C ARG A 102 -20.96 -4.69 -17.04
N PHE A 103 -19.71 -4.38 -17.36
CA PHE A 103 -18.84 -3.51 -16.59
C PHE A 103 -18.89 -2.04 -17.03
N SER A 104 -19.84 -1.68 -17.90
CA SER A 104 -19.97 -0.33 -18.46
C SER A 104 -18.70 0.14 -19.23
N GLY A 105 -17.84 -0.80 -19.66
CA GLY A 105 -16.56 -0.51 -20.30
C GLY A 105 -15.57 0.23 -19.42
N GLU A 106 -15.66 0.06 -18.09
CA GLU A 106 -14.82 0.80 -17.14
C GLU A 106 -14.11 -0.14 -16.16
N ILE A 107 -12.84 0.15 -15.90
CA ILE A 107 -12.08 -0.35 -14.75
C ILE A 107 -11.92 0.82 -13.78
N VAL A 108 -12.40 0.66 -12.55
CA VAL A 108 -12.27 1.69 -11.53
C VAL A 108 -10.89 1.61 -10.90
N GLY A 109 -10.08 2.62 -11.13
CA GLY A 109 -8.73 2.74 -10.61
C GLY A 109 -8.64 3.62 -9.37
N ILE A 110 -7.42 4.00 -9.06
CA ILE A 110 -7.06 4.88 -7.93
C ILE A 110 -6.32 6.13 -8.43
N ASP A 111 -5.46 6.70 -7.60
CA ASP A 111 -4.69 7.90 -7.91
C ASP A 111 -3.76 7.68 -9.11
N ALA A 112 -3.74 8.64 -10.03
CA ALA A 112 -2.90 8.58 -11.21
C ALA A 112 -1.40 8.50 -10.84
N GLY A 113 -0.62 7.78 -11.66
CA GLY A 113 0.82 7.64 -11.45
C GLY A 113 1.25 6.57 -10.45
N THR A 114 0.29 5.90 -9.78
CA THR A 114 0.59 4.72 -8.96
C THR A 114 1.01 3.54 -9.85
N GLY A 115 1.80 2.61 -9.29
CA GLY A 115 2.28 1.45 -10.05
C GLY A 115 1.16 0.59 -10.59
N ILE A 116 0.11 0.34 -9.79
CA ILE A 116 -1.05 -0.45 -10.23
C ILE A 116 -1.79 0.20 -11.40
N MET A 117 -1.89 1.52 -11.43
CA MET A 117 -2.50 2.25 -12.57
C MET A 117 -1.66 2.08 -13.83
N LYS A 118 -0.33 2.21 -13.73
CA LYS A 118 0.58 1.97 -14.86
C LYS A 118 0.49 0.53 -15.39
N CYS A 119 0.41 -0.46 -14.49
CA CYS A 119 0.22 -1.86 -14.87
C CYS A 119 -1.14 -2.05 -15.56
N THR A 120 -2.21 -1.42 -15.07
CA THR A 120 -3.55 -1.50 -15.67
C THR A 120 -3.60 -0.84 -17.05
N GLU A 121 -2.94 0.31 -17.23
CA GLU A 121 -2.78 0.96 -18.53
C GLU A 121 -2.08 0.05 -19.56
N LYS A 122 -1.12 -0.78 -19.11
CA LYS A 122 -0.46 -1.80 -19.96
C LYS A 122 -1.36 -3.02 -20.19
N ALA A 123 -2.09 -3.47 -19.16
CA ALA A 123 -2.95 -4.64 -19.23
C ALA A 123 -4.09 -4.46 -20.26
N ILE A 124 -4.70 -3.29 -20.34
CA ILE A 124 -5.79 -3.00 -21.27
C ILE A 124 -5.45 -3.37 -22.72
N PRO A 125 -4.40 -2.83 -23.35
CA PRO A 125 -4.02 -3.22 -24.71
C PRO A 125 -3.43 -4.63 -24.79
N GLU A 126 -2.68 -5.07 -23.77
CA GLU A 126 -2.07 -6.40 -23.77
C GLU A 126 -3.12 -7.51 -23.82
N TYR A 127 -4.22 -7.37 -23.08
CA TYR A 127 -5.35 -8.30 -23.10
C TYR A 127 -6.42 -7.97 -24.16
N GLY A 128 -6.20 -6.94 -25.00
CA GLY A 128 -7.14 -6.51 -26.02
C GLY A 128 -8.49 -6.06 -25.47
N LEU A 129 -8.50 -5.42 -24.30
CA LEU A 129 -9.71 -4.98 -23.62
C LEU A 129 -10.23 -3.65 -24.17
N ASP A 130 -11.53 -3.58 -24.41
CA ASP A 130 -12.24 -2.33 -24.74
C ASP A 130 -12.79 -1.70 -23.46
N TYR A 131 -11.87 -1.20 -22.63
CA TYR A 131 -12.16 -0.61 -21.32
C TYR A 131 -11.44 0.72 -21.15
N ARG A 132 -12.09 1.62 -20.42
CA ARG A 132 -11.49 2.86 -19.93
C ARG A 132 -11.04 2.68 -18.48
N LEU A 133 -9.83 3.07 -18.16
CA LEU A 133 -9.35 3.16 -16.78
C LEU A 133 -9.83 4.48 -16.17
N MET A 134 -10.68 4.40 -15.15
CA MET A 134 -11.17 5.55 -14.41
C MET A 134 -10.16 5.93 -13.31
N ILE A 135 -9.70 7.16 -13.35
CA ILE A 135 -8.86 7.73 -12.28
C ILE A 135 -9.77 8.14 -11.11
N SER A 136 -9.44 7.69 -9.90
CA SER A 136 -10.14 8.08 -8.69
C SER A 136 -9.16 8.21 -7.51
N SER A 137 -9.51 7.71 -6.33
CA SER A 137 -8.62 7.54 -5.19
C SER A 137 -8.93 6.21 -4.49
N GLY A 138 -8.06 5.71 -3.65
CA GLY A 138 -8.29 4.47 -2.89
C GLY A 138 -9.64 4.48 -2.15
N PRO A 139 -9.96 5.51 -1.34
CA PRO A 139 -11.27 5.62 -0.69
C PRO A 139 -12.45 5.71 -1.66
N ALA A 140 -12.32 6.43 -2.79
CA ALA A 140 -13.39 6.54 -3.78
C ALA A 140 -13.63 5.21 -4.50
N MET A 141 -12.57 4.49 -4.88
CA MET A 141 -12.66 3.16 -5.48
C MET A 141 -13.39 2.19 -4.55
N THR A 142 -13.03 2.11 -3.28
CA THR A 142 -13.68 1.22 -2.30
C THR A 142 -15.15 1.59 -2.04
N ALA A 143 -15.49 2.89 -2.06
CA ALA A 143 -16.88 3.34 -1.96
C ALA A 143 -17.71 2.91 -3.18
N LEU A 144 -17.17 3.01 -4.40
CA LEU A 144 -17.82 2.53 -5.63
C LEU A 144 -17.97 1.01 -5.62
N LEU A 145 -16.93 0.28 -5.18
CA LEU A 145 -16.98 -1.18 -5.01
C LEU A 145 -18.10 -1.58 -4.05
N LYS A 146 -18.18 -0.95 -2.87
CA LYS A 146 -19.24 -1.20 -1.90
C LYS A 146 -20.61 -0.94 -2.49
N LYS A 147 -20.81 0.19 -3.17
CA LYS A 147 -22.08 0.56 -3.81
C LYS A 147 -22.52 -0.48 -4.85
N ALA A 148 -21.60 -0.97 -5.67
CA ALA A 148 -21.88 -2.01 -6.66
C ALA A 148 -22.26 -3.34 -5.98
N ILE A 149 -21.54 -3.74 -4.92
CA ILE A 149 -21.84 -4.96 -4.15
C ILE A 149 -23.23 -4.89 -3.53
N ASP A 150 -23.59 -3.77 -2.91
CA ASP A 150 -24.90 -3.56 -2.29
C ASP A 150 -26.05 -3.71 -3.30
N LYS A 151 -25.82 -3.34 -4.57
CA LYS A 151 -26.78 -3.44 -5.67
C LYS A 151 -26.65 -4.71 -6.52
N LYS A 152 -25.66 -5.58 -6.25
CA LYS A 152 -25.32 -6.73 -7.09
C LYS A 152 -24.98 -6.37 -8.54
N GLU A 153 -24.45 -5.16 -8.75
CA GLU A 153 -23.96 -4.70 -10.04
C GLU A 153 -22.55 -5.28 -10.31
N TRP A 154 -22.23 -5.48 -11.59
CA TRP A 154 -20.90 -5.90 -11.97
C TRP A 154 -19.93 -4.70 -11.93
N ILE A 155 -18.79 -4.91 -11.31
CA ILE A 155 -17.73 -3.92 -11.22
C ILE A 155 -16.37 -4.63 -11.26
N VAL A 156 -15.39 -4.03 -11.92
CA VAL A 156 -13.98 -4.38 -11.85
C VAL A 156 -13.20 -3.18 -11.34
N VAL A 157 -12.37 -3.42 -10.34
CA VAL A 157 -11.54 -2.38 -9.73
C VAL A 157 -10.08 -2.79 -9.74
N THR A 158 -9.18 -1.82 -9.67
CA THR A 158 -7.79 -2.11 -9.29
C THR A 158 -7.77 -2.50 -7.81
N GLY A 159 -7.00 -3.51 -7.46
CA GLY A 159 -6.92 -3.96 -6.07
C GLY A 159 -5.55 -4.51 -5.73
N TRP A 160 -5.24 -4.54 -4.44
CA TRP A 160 -3.97 -5.04 -3.93
C TRP A 160 -4.14 -5.72 -2.58
N THR A 161 -3.21 -6.59 -2.26
CA THR A 161 -3.07 -7.19 -0.93
C THR A 161 -1.73 -6.78 -0.34
N PRO A 162 -1.69 -6.41 0.94
CA PRO A 162 -2.77 -6.44 1.91
C PRO A 162 -3.75 -5.26 1.77
N HIS A 163 -5.04 -5.50 1.91
CA HIS A 163 -6.08 -4.48 1.94
C HIS A 163 -7.30 -4.97 2.71
N TRP A 164 -7.87 -4.15 3.60
CA TRP A 164 -9.03 -4.49 4.44
C TRP A 164 -10.29 -4.88 3.63
N MET A 165 -10.40 -4.48 2.36
CA MET A 165 -11.56 -4.79 1.53
C MET A 165 -11.77 -6.30 1.32
N PHE A 166 -10.70 -7.11 1.37
CA PHE A 166 -10.79 -8.57 1.23
C PHE A 166 -11.35 -9.24 2.48
N ASP A 167 -11.19 -8.64 3.65
CA ASP A 167 -11.82 -9.13 4.88
C ASP A 167 -13.30 -8.75 4.94
N ARG A 168 -13.66 -7.59 4.36
CA ARG A 168 -15.02 -7.03 4.44
C ARG A 168 -15.94 -7.53 3.34
N PHE A 169 -15.41 -7.79 2.15
CA PHE A 169 -16.16 -8.18 0.97
C PHE A 169 -15.67 -9.51 0.41
N ARG A 170 -16.57 -10.29 -0.14
CA ARG A 170 -16.19 -11.48 -0.90
C ARG A 170 -15.73 -11.03 -2.29
N LEU A 171 -14.43 -11.06 -2.49
CA LEU A 171 -13.76 -10.58 -3.69
C LEU A 171 -12.90 -11.68 -4.31
N ARG A 172 -12.68 -11.54 -5.61
CA ARG A 172 -11.78 -12.39 -6.37
C ARG A 172 -10.78 -11.51 -7.11
N VAL A 173 -9.50 -11.82 -6.96
CA VAL A 173 -8.45 -11.31 -7.83
C VAL A 173 -8.50 -12.11 -9.14
N LEU A 174 -8.55 -11.42 -10.27
CA LEU A 174 -8.53 -12.07 -11.58
C LEU A 174 -7.13 -12.60 -11.89
N GLU A 175 -7.07 -13.80 -12.45
CA GLU A 175 -5.81 -14.41 -12.91
C GLU A 175 -5.21 -13.58 -14.05
N ASP A 176 -3.92 -13.26 -13.92
CA ASP A 176 -3.10 -12.51 -14.88
C ASP A 176 -2.18 -13.49 -15.63
N SER A 177 -2.70 -14.19 -16.64
CA SER A 177 -1.97 -15.20 -17.39
C SER A 177 -0.78 -14.65 -18.18
N ARG A 178 -0.74 -13.33 -18.41
CA ARG A 178 0.33 -12.65 -19.14
C ARG A 178 1.34 -11.97 -18.21
N ASN A 179 1.15 -12.11 -16.91
CA ASN A 179 2.04 -11.56 -15.87
C ASN A 179 2.30 -10.05 -16.02
N VAL A 180 1.28 -9.27 -16.39
CA VAL A 180 1.38 -7.81 -16.56
C VAL A 180 1.52 -7.11 -15.22
N TYR A 181 0.89 -7.66 -14.18
CA TYR A 181 0.96 -7.15 -12.81
C TYR A 181 2.16 -7.69 -12.01
N GLY A 182 2.90 -8.66 -12.57
CA GLY A 182 4.07 -9.24 -11.94
C GLY A 182 3.76 -10.26 -10.84
N GLU A 183 4.83 -10.73 -10.21
CA GLU A 183 4.75 -11.66 -9.07
C GLU A 183 4.48 -10.93 -7.75
N ALA A 184 4.46 -11.68 -6.63
CA ALA A 184 4.38 -11.07 -5.31
C ALA A 184 5.55 -10.13 -5.06
N GLU A 185 5.24 -8.98 -4.47
CA GLU A 185 6.21 -7.95 -4.12
C GLU A 185 6.42 -7.87 -2.60
N GLN A 186 7.43 -7.13 -2.22
CA GLN A 186 7.71 -6.78 -0.83
C GLN A 186 7.45 -5.30 -0.60
N ILE A 187 6.88 -4.99 0.56
CA ILE A 187 6.76 -3.60 1.02
C ILE A 187 7.95 -3.28 1.92
N HIS A 188 8.64 -2.19 1.61
CA HIS A 188 9.82 -1.75 2.35
C HIS A 188 9.62 -0.38 2.99
N SER A 189 10.25 -0.19 4.14
CA SER A 189 10.56 1.13 4.66
C SER A 189 11.79 1.67 3.93
N ILE A 190 11.69 2.88 3.41
CA ILE A 190 12.79 3.57 2.72
C ILE A 190 13.00 4.97 3.29
N ALA A 191 14.21 5.47 3.14
CA ALA A 191 14.56 6.81 3.58
C ALA A 191 15.37 7.57 2.54
N ARG A 192 15.51 8.89 2.73
CA ARG A 192 16.49 9.69 2.00
C ARG A 192 17.90 9.24 2.31
N LYS A 193 18.82 9.43 1.38
CA LYS A 193 20.24 9.15 1.59
C LYS A 193 20.81 9.89 2.80
N GLY A 194 21.53 9.16 3.64
CA GLY A 194 22.18 9.68 4.84
C GLY A 194 21.33 9.59 6.10
N PHE A 195 20.04 9.25 6.00
CA PHE A 195 19.14 9.14 7.14
C PHE A 195 19.64 8.15 8.19
N SER A 196 20.06 6.97 7.79
CA SER A 196 20.55 5.93 8.72
C SER A 196 21.78 6.38 9.50
N LYS A 197 22.62 7.22 8.90
CA LYS A 197 23.79 7.80 9.57
C LYS A 197 23.43 8.92 10.54
N GLU A 198 22.47 9.75 10.18
CA GLU A 198 22.01 10.91 10.98
C GLU A 198 21.10 10.48 12.14
N HIS A 199 20.28 9.44 11.92
CA HIS A 199 19.28 8.94 12.86
C HIS A 199 19.36 7.41 13.01
N PRO A 200 20.48 6.85 13.48
CA PRO A 200 20.72 5.40 13.45
C PRO A 200 19.70 4.60 14.24
N PHE A 201 19.27 5.08 15.43
CA PHE A 201 18.24 4.43 16.23
C PHE A 201 16.88 4.40 15.50
N ALA A 202 16.44 5.54 14.93
CA ALA A 202 15.18 5.61 14.22
C ALA A 202 15.22 4.73 12.94
N ALA A 203 16.35 4.71 12.22
CA ALA A 203 16.53 3.88 11.05
C ALA A 203 16.42 2.38 11.38
N ALA A 204 17.09 1.94 12.48
CA ALA A 204 17.01 0.56 12.93
C ALA A 204 15.60 0.20 13.39
N LEU A 205 14.94 1.05 14.19
CA LEU A 205 13.57 0.84 14.63
C LEU A 205 12.61 0.68 13.42
N LEU A 206 12.66 1.60 12.46
CA LEU A 206 11.80 1.56 11.28
C LEU A 206 12.13 0.36 10.36
N GLY A 207 13.39 -0.06 10.32
CA GLY A 207 13.84 -1.24 9.59
C GLY A 207 13.41 -2.56 10.23
N ASN A 208 13.19 -2.59 11.54
CA ASN A 208 12.74 -3.78 12.27
C ASN A 208 11.23 -4.02 12.15
N ILE A 209 10.43 -3.01 11.78
CA ILE A 209 8.98 -3.19 11.66
C ILE A 209 8.70 -4.20 10.55
N HIS A 210 8.14 -5.35 10.94
CA HIS A 210 7.71 -6.40 10.04
C HIS A 210 6.36 -6.95 10.51
N LEU A 211 5.43 -7.11 9.59
CA LEU A 211 4.05 -7.49 9.87
C LEU A 211 3.67 -8.73 9.04
N SER A 212 3.09 -9.71 9.69
CA SER A 212 2.42 -10.84 9.03
C SER A 212 1.07 -10.41 8.42
N ASP A 213 0.49 -11.28 7.58
CA ASP A 213 -0.86 -11.08 7.01
C ASP A 213 -1.91 -10.75 8.08
N THR A 214 -1.88 -11.48 9.18
CA THR A 214 -2.83 -11.29 10.28
C THR A 214 -2.65 -9.94 10.97
N GLU A 215 -1.42 -9.55 11.22
CA GLU A 215 -1.09 -8.30 11.92
C GLU A 215 -1.43 -7.08 11.08
N ILE A 216 -1.01 -7.05 9.81
CA ILE A 216 -1.30 -5.91 8.92
C ILE A 216 -2.80 -5.78 8.64
N SER A 217 -3.51 -6.90 8.43
CA SER A 217 -4.96 -6.91 8.24
C SER A 217 -5.70 -6.42 9.48
N SER A 218 -5.27 -6.86 10.68
CA SER A 218 -5.88 -6.42 11.94
C SER A 218 -5.64 -4.94 12.21
N LEU A 219 -4.46 -4.42 11.88
CA LEU A 219 -4.12 -3.00 12.01
C LEU A 219 -4.98 -2.13 11.07
N MET A 220 -5.07 -2.50 9.80
CA MET A 220 -5.91 -1.78 8.82
C MET A 220 -7.39 -1.80 9.25
N ARG A 221 -7.89 -2.95 9.72
CA ARG A 221 -9.27 -3.06 10.21
C ARG A 221 -9.50 -2.18 11.43
N ALA A 222 -8.58 -2.14 12.39
CA ALA A 222 -8.68 -1.27 13.55
C ALA A 222 -8.83 0.20 13.16
N ILE A 223 -8.12 0.65 12.12
CA ILE A 223 -8.22 2.02 11.59
C ILE A 223 -9.58 2.24 10.92
N GLU A 224 -10.03 1.32 10.07
CA GLU A 224 -11.30 1.44 9.35
C GLU A 224 -12.53 1.43 10.29
N GLU A 225 -12.49 0.64 11.36
CA GLU A 225 -13.57 0.52 12.34
C GLU A 225 -13.59 1.66 13.38
N THR A 226 -12.47 2.35 13.56
CA THR A 226 -12.37 3.43 14.56
C THR A 226 -12.80 4.75 13.94
N SER A 227 -14.01 5.20 14.24
CA SER A 227 -14.42 6.55 13.87
C SER A 227 -13.61 7.58 14.66
N GLY A 228 -12.82 8.38 13.97
CA GLY A 228 -12.21 9.56 14.56
C GLY A 228 -10.77 9.85 14.17
N THR A 229 -9.81 9.03 14.52
CA THR A 229 -8.42 9.29 14.12
C THR A 229 -7.63 7.99 14.05
N GLU A 230 -6.83 7.85 13.02
CA GLU A 230 -5.89 6.75 12.81
C GLU A 230 -4.97 6.57 14.04
N THR A 231 -4.50 7.67 14.60
CA THR A 231 -3.68 7.71 15.82
C THR A 231 -4.31 6.91 16.97
N ARG A 232 -5.62 7.10 17.23
CA ARG A 232 -6.32 6.40 18.31
C ARG A 232 -6.42 4.90 18.02
N ALA A 233 -6.79 4.54 16.81
CA ALA A 233 -6.89 3.14 16.37
C ALA A 233 -5.55 2.42 16.51
N VAL A 234 -4.48 3.05 16.02
CA VAL A 234 -3.11 2.51 16.08
C VAL A 234 -2.65 2.32 17.52
N ARG A 235 -2.85 3.29 18.40
CA ARG A 235 -2.49 3.15 19.84
C ARG A 235 -3.21 1.99 20.50
N GLN A 236 -4.52 1.86 20.27
CA GLN A 236 -5.30 0.72 20.80
C GLN A 236 -4.79 -0.61 20.25
N TRP A 237 -4.42 -0.67 18.97
CA TRP A 237 -3.84 -1.85 18.37
C TRP A 237 -2.46 -2.18 18.98
N MET A 238 -1.60 -1.19 19.18
CA MET A 238 -0.29 -1.34 19.81
C MET A 238 -0.42 -1.88 21.26
N ASP A 239 -1.40 -1.39 22.02
CA ASP A 239 -1.66 -1.89 23.39
C ASP A 239 -2.00 -3.38 23.39
N GLY A 240 -2.73 -3.85 22.39
CA GLY A 240 -3.08 -5.27 22.20
C GLY A 240 -1.95 -6.14 21.64
N HIS A 241 -0.89 -5.53 21.11
CA HIS A 241 0.25 -6.20 20.47
C HIS A 241 1.60 -5.78 21.05
N ARG A 242 1.64 -5.50 22.36
CA ARG A 242 2.80 -4.88 23.01
C ARG A 242 4.10 -5.64 22.81
N ASP A 243 4.08 -6.97 22.97
CA ASP A 243 5.27 -7.81 22.81
C ASP A 243 5.86 -7.71 21.40
N LEU A 244 4.98 -7.64 20.37
CA LEU A 244 5.39 -7.46 18.99
C LEU A 244 6.02 -6.08 18.78
N VAL A 245 5.35 -5.01 19.24
CA VAL A 245 5.83 -3.63 19.11
C VAL A 245 7.17 -3.45 19.81
N ASP A 246 7.31 -4.00 21.02
CA ASP A 246 8.55 -3.91 21.79
C ASP A 246 9.70 -4.68 21.13
N SER A 247 9.41 -5.75 20.39
CA SER A 247 10.42 -6.51 19.64
C SER A 247 11.10 -5.72 18.52
N TRP A 248 10.46 -4.65 18.02
CA TRP A 248 11.03 -3.79 16.97
C TRP A 248 11.90 -2.68 17.52
N ILE A 249 11.83 -2.40 18.85
CA ILE A 249 12.56 -1.29 19.45
C ILE A 249 14.00 -1.73 19.72
N PRO A 250 15.02 -1.10 19.10
CA PRO A 250 16.41 -1.44 19.35
C PRO A 250 16.84 -1.07 20.78
N GLU A 251 17.87 -1.74 21.30
CA GLU A 251 18.46 -1.36 22.58
C GLU A 251 19.16 0.00 22.47
N LYS A 252 18.78 0.97 23.32
CA LYS A 252 19.30 2.35 23.25
C LYS A 252 20.81 2.45 23.48
N GLU A 253 21.39 1.52 24.21
CA GLU A 253 22.83 1.50 24.50
C GLU A 253 23.71 1.34 23.25
N GLU A 254 23.21 0.66 22.22
CA GLU A 254 23.89 0.46 20.94
C GLU A 254 24.03 1.75 20.12
N TYR A 255 23.17 2.74 20.37
CA TYR A 255 23.05 3.98 19.58
C TYR A 255 23.43 5.25 20.35
N SER A 256 23.98 5.08 21.59
CA SER A 256 24.32 6.21 22.49
C SER A 256 25.74 6.74 22.28
N ARG A 257 26.41 6.39 21.18
CA ARG A 257 27.83 6.79 20.91
C ARG A 257 27.93 7.85 19.82
#